data_9e3d96edb02fd95065629c8aa9f56300
#
_entry.id   9e3d96edb02fd95065629c8aa9f56300
#
_cell.length_a   1.000
_cell.length_b   1.000
_cell.length_c   1.000
_cell.angle_alpha   90.00
_cell.angle_beta   90.00
_cell.angle_gamma   90.00
#
_symmetry.space_group_name_H-M   'P 1'
#
loop_
_entity.id
_entity.type
_entity.pdbx_description
1 polymer ?
#
loop_
_entity_poly.entity_id
_entity_poly.type
_entity_poly.pdbx_seq_one_letter_code
_entity_poly.pdbx_strand_id
1 'polypeptide(L)'
;MTQLDEFTALGLGEKTLPAIKAKGFETPSPIQKLTIPVLLDEDKHNDIIAQAQTGTGKTAAFGLPVLERLTPKKGPVQGLILVPTRELALQVTEEVLSFNKYSKLVITAI
;
A
#
# COMPACT_ATOMS: atom_id res chain seq x y z
N MET A 1 -4.72 0.48 -23.36
CA MET A 1 -4.79 0.47 -21.90
C MET A 1 -3.52 1.07 -21.33
N THR A 2 -3.64 2.03 -20.43
CA THR A 2 -2.48 2.62 -19.78
C THR A 2 -2.07 1.77 -18.58
N GLN A 3 -0.86 1.98 -18.08
CA GLN A 3 -0.35 1.29 -16.89
C GLN A 3 -1.21 1.57 -15.66
N LEU A 4 -1.71 2.80 -15.53
CA LEU A 4 -2.59 3.18 -14.43
C LEU A 4 -3.92 2.44 -14.46
N ASP A 5 -4.38 2.03 -15.65
CA ASP A 5 -5.61 1.25 -15.76
C ASP A 5 -5.48 -0.10 -15.06
N GLU A 6 -4.31 -0.72 -15.09
CA GLU A 6 -4.09 -1.98 -14.38
C GLU A 6 -4.14 -1.79 -12.87
N PHE A 7 -3.56 -0.73 -12.34
CA PHE A 7 -3.65 -0.41 -10.91
C PHE A 7 -5.06 -0.02 -10.52
N THR A 8 -5.75 0.73 -11.35
CA THR A 8 -7.16 1.09 -11.12
C THR A 8 -8.04 -0.16 -11.04
N ALA A 9 -7.79 -1.14 -11.88
CA ALA A 9 -8.54 -2.39 -11.88
C ALA A 9 -8.36 -3.19 -10.58
N LEU A 10 -7.28 -2.96 -9.84
CA LEU A 10 -7.09 -3.58 -8.53
C LEU A 10 -7.92 -2.93 -7.42
N GLY A 11 -8.51 -1.76 -7.67
CA GLY A 11 -9.34 -1.05 -6.71
C GLY A 11 -8.70 0.21 -6.15
N LEU A 12 -7.51 0.58 -6.61
CA LEU A 12 -6.82 1.79 -6.16
C LEU A 12 -7.45 3.04 -6.81
N GLY A 13 -7.41 4.14 -6.09
CA GLY A 13 -8.06 5.38 -6.51
C GLY A 13 -7.20 6.62 -6.31
N GLU A 14 -7.87 7.75 -6.06
CA GLU A 14 -7.23 9.08 -6.04
C GLU A 14 -6.17 9.25 -4.96
N LYS A 15 -6.22 8.46 -3.89
CA LYS A 15 -5.27 8.58 -2.79
C LYS A 15 -3.88 8.03 -3.18
N THR A 16 -3.82 7.03 -4.03
CA THR A 16 -2.58 6.32 -4.33
C THR A 16 -2.16 6.37 -5.79
N LEU A 17 -3.08 6.43 -6.75
CA LEU A 17 -2.73 6.43 -8.17
C LEU A 17 -1.77 7.55 -8.57
N PRO A 18 -1.95 8.80 -8.10
CA PRO A 18 -0.99 9.85 -8.47
C PRO A 18 0.42 9.58 -7.96
N ALA A 19 0.55 8.97 -6.78
CA ALA A 19 1.87 8.60 -6.24
C ALA A 19 2.49 7.46 -7.02
N ILE A 20 1.71 6.49 -7.44
CA ILE A 20 2.16 5.38 -8.29
C ILE A 20 2.72 5.92 -9.61
N LYS A 21 2.01 6.85 -10.22
CA LYS A 21 2.44 7.52 -11.45
C LYS A 21 3.74 8.29 -11.23
N ALA A 22 3.82 9.06 -10.13
CA ALA A 22 5.00 9.87 -9.83
C ALA A 22 6.25 9.01 -9.57
N LYS A 23 6.07 7.81 -9.02
CA LYS A 23 7.17 6.87 -8.80
C LYS A 23 7.58 6.11 -10.06
N GLY A 24 6.86 6.25 -11.15
CA GLY A 24 7.18 5.58 -12.40
C GLY A 24 6.87 4.09 -12.42
N PHE A 25 5.97 3.64 -11.57
CA PHE A 25 5.54 2.24 -11.61
C PHE A 25 4.83 1.95 -12.93
N GLU A 26 5.24 0.88 -13.60
CA GLU A 26 4.71 0.55 -14.91
C GLU A 26 3.50 -0.37 -14.84
N THR A 27 3.67 -1.52 -14.22
CA THR A 27 2.59 -2.50 -14.06
C THR A 27 2.63 -3.09 -12.66
N PRO A 28 1.48 -3.55 -12.13
CA PRO A 28 1.50 -4.23 -10.85
C PRO A 28 2.30 -5.53 -10.92
N SER A 29 3.06 -5.80 -9.86
CA SER A 29 3.76 -7.07 -9.73
C SER A 29 2.76 -8.19 -9.43
N PRO A 30 3.17 -9.48 -9.58
CA PRO A 30 2.27 -10.60 -9.27
C PRO A 30 1.73 -10.56 -7.84
N ILE A 31 2.56 -10.23 -6.85
CA ILE A 31 2.09 -10.16 -5.46
C ILE A 31 1.09 -9.02 -5.27
N GLN A 32 1.27 -7.90 -5.94
CA GLN A 32 0.34 -6.78 -5.90
C GLN A 32 -1.00 -7.16 -6.52
N LYS A 33 -1.00 -7.83 -7.65
CA LYS A 33 -2.23 -8.29 -8.31
C LYS A 33 -3.04 -9.25 -7.45
N LEU A 34 -2.37 -10.09 -6.67
CA LEU A 34 -3.02 -11.07 -5.81
C LEU A 34 -3.54 -10.47 -4.51
N THR A 35 -2.81 -9.52 -3.92
CA THR A 35 -3.11 -9.04 -2.57
C THR A 35 -3.98 -7.79 -2.54
N ILE A 36 -3.74 -6.84 -3.42
CA ILE A 36 -4.42 -5.54 -3.36
C ILE A 36 -5.94 -5.69 -3.47
N PRO A 37 -6.50 -6.44 -4.43
CA PRO A 37 -7.96 -6.58 -4.51
C PRO A 37 -8.56 -7.24 -3.27
N VAL A 38 -7.87 -8.21 -2.68
CA VAL A 38 -8.36 -8.90 -1.48
C VAL A 38 -8.39 -7.95 -0.29
N LEU A 39 -7.34 -7.16 -0.11
CA LEU A 39 -7.24 -6.22 1.01
C LEU A 39 -8.17 -5.01 0.86
N LEU A 40 -8.57 -4.68 -0.35
CA LEU A 40 -9.53 -3.60 -0.62
C LEU A 40 -10.98 -4.06 -0.63
N ASP A 41 -11.24 -5.36 -0.56
CA ASP A 41 -12.60 -5.90 -0.54
C ASP A 41 -13.23 -5.68 0.83
N GLU A 42 -14.02 -4.61 0.94
CA GLU A 42 -14.66 -4.22 2.20
C GLU A 42 -15.76 -5.18 2.65
N ASP A 43 -16.34 -5.91 1.72
CA ASP A 43 -17.45 -6.81 2.03
C ASP A 43 -17.00 -8.09 2.73
N LYS A 44 -15.79 -8.54 2.51
CA LYS A 44 -15.32 -9.83 2.98
C LYS A 44 -14.43 -9.79 4.21
N HIS A 45 -13.78 -8.67 4.50
CA HIS A 45 -12.85 -8.53 5.63
C HIS A 45 -11.88 -9.71 5.78
N ASN A 46 -11.27 -10.12 4.67
CA ASN A 46 -10.40 -11.29 4.66
C ASN A 46 -9.05 -11.01 5.31
N ASP A 47 -8.58 -11.97 6.08
CA ASP A 47 -7.17 -12.05 6.43
C ASP A 47 -6.42 -12.71 5.28
N ILE A 48 -5.15 -12.37 5.13
CA ILE A 48 -4.34 -12.90 4.05
C ILE A 48 -2.93 -13.22 4.52
N ILE A 49 -2.41 -14.35 4.06
CA ILE A 49 -0.99 -14.67 4.18
C ILE A 49 -0.43 -14.67 2.78
N ALA A 50 0.54 -13.79 2.52
CA ALA A 50 1.15 -13.66 1.21
C ALA A 50 2.66 -13.72 1.33
N GLN A 51 3.29 -14.41 0.42
CA GLN A 51 4.72 -14.61 0.41
C GLN A 51 5.27 -14.31 -0.98
N ALA A 52 6.37 -13.55 -1.02
CA ALA A 52 7.04 -13.21 -2.25
C ALA A 52 8.52 -12.96 -1.97
N GLN A 53 9.33 -13.04 -3.00
CA GLN A 53 10.76 -12.77 -2.90
C GLN A 53 11.03 -11.29 -2.69
N THR A 54 12.18 -10.97 -2.08
CA THR A 54 12.66 -9.60 -1.91
C THR A 54 12.74 -8.88 -3.25
N GLY A 55 12.32 -7.62 -3.29
CA GLY A 55 12.37 -6.83 -4.50
C GLY A 55 11.18 -7.01 -5.44
N THR A 56 10.14 -7.71 -5.01
CA THR A 56 8.96 -7.99 -5.84
C THR A 56 7.78 -7.05 -5.57
N GLY A 57 8.01 -5.95 -4.84
CA GLY A 57 6.95 -4.98 -4.58
C GLY A 57 6.06 -5.32 -3.39
N LYS A 58 6.58 -6.07 -2.41
CA LYS A 58 5.80 -6.47 -1.23
C LYS A 58 5.29 -5.28 -0.42
N THR A 59 6.12 -4.27 -0.23
CA THR A 59 5.72 -3.10 0.56
C THR A 59 4.51 -2.40 -0.07
N ALA A 60 4.52 -2.22 -1.38
CA ALA A 60 3.38 -1.64 -2.08
C ALA A 60 2.15 -2.56 -2.01
N ALA A 61 2.34 -3.87 -2.01
CA ALA A 61 1.23 -4.83 -1.98
C ALA A 61 0.36 -4.68 -0.74
N PHE A 62 0.92 -4.32 0.41
CA PHE A 62 0.13 -4.01 1.61
C PHE A 62 -0.01 -2.51 1.87
N GLY A 63 1.01 -1.72 1.54
CA GLY A 63 1.01 -0.29 1.83
C GLY A 63 -0.03 0.48 1.03
N LEU A 64 -0.19 0.17 -0.24
CA LEU A 64 -1.17 0.86 -1.09
C LEU A 64 -2.61 0.61 -0.61
N PRO A 65 -3.05 -0.62 -0.32
CA PRO A 65 -4.39 -0.83 0.22
C PRO A 65 -4.60 -0.14 1.58
N VAL A 66 -3.60 -0.14 2.45
CA VAL A 66 -3.70 0.56 3.73
C VAL A 66 -3.96 2.05 3.52
N LEU A 67 -3.18 2.69 2.65
CA LEU A 67 -3.36 4.10 2.35
C LEU A 67 -4.72 4.41 1.71
N GLU A 68 -5.22 3.51 0.86
CA GLU A 68 -6.53 3.70 0.22
C GLU A 68 -7.68 3.59 1.21
N ARG A 69 -7.58 2.68 2.18
CA ARG A 69 -8.69 2.40 3.10
C ARG A 69 -8.78 3.37 4.27
N LEU A 70 -7.66 3.96 4.67
CA LEU A 70 -7.62 4.82 5.85
C LEU A 70 -7.89 6.27 5.49
N THR A 71 -8.43 7.02 6.45
CA THR A 71 -8.72 8.45 6.25
C THR A 71 -7.94 9.29 7.25
N PRO A 72 -7.42 10.47 6.84
CA PRO A 72 -6.75 11.37 7.77
C PRO A 72 -7.74 11.85 8.84
N LYS A 73 -7.46 11.54 10.09
CA LYS A 73 -8.26 12.03 11.22
C LYS A 73 -7.44 11.93 12.49
N LYS A 74 -7.76 12.78 13.46
CA LYS A 74 -7.19 12.69 14.81
C LYS A 74 -7.86 11.54 15.54
N GLY A 75 -7.12 10.86 16.40
CA GLY A 75 -7.66 9.81 17.22
C GLY A 75 -6.81 8.56 17.23
N PRO A 76 -7.42 7.39 17.42
CA PRO A 76 -6.67 6.15 17.57
C PRO A 76 -5.93 5.75 16.31
N VAL A 77 -4.91 4.93 16.49
CA VAL A 77 -4.17 4.31 15.38
C VAL A 77 -5.13 3.48 14.54
N GLN A 78 -5.11 3.72 13.23
CA GLN A 78 -5.97 3.01 12.29
C GLN A 78 -5.28 1.81 11.64
N GLY A 79 -3.95 1.86 11.52
CA GLY A 79 -3.17 0.81 10.89
C GLY A 79 -1.87 0.58 11.65
N LEU A 80 -1.45 -0.67 11.72
CA LEU A 80 -0.21 -1.05 12.39
C LEU A 80 0.54 -2.04 11.53
N ILE A 81 1.83 -1.77 11.30
CA ILE A 81 2.71 -2.66 10.55
C ILE A 81 3.83 -3.12 11.47
N LEU A 82 3.93 -4.43 11.67
CA LEU A 82 4.97 -5.02 12.51
C LEU A 82 6.08 -5.59 11.65
N VAL A 83 7.31 -5.27 12.01
CA VAL A 83 8.50 -5.74 11.30
C VAL A 83 9.53 -6.24 12.31
N PRO A 84 10.46 -7.11 11.92
CA PRO A 84 11.37 -7.75 12.87
C PRO A 84 12.50 -6.87 13.37
N THR A 85 12.86 -5.79 12.68
CA THR A 85 13.97 -4.93 13.07
C THR A 85 13.62 -3.46 12.91
N ARG A 86 14.31 -2.59 13.68
CA ARG A 86 14.15 -1.15 13.56
C ARG A 86 14.56 -0.65 12.17
N GLU A 87 15.63 -1.21 11.63
CA GLU A 87 16.11 -0.83 10.30
C GLU A 87 15.04 -1.07 9.24
N LEU A 88 14.38 -2.23 9.30
CA LEU A 88 13.30 -2.54 8.37
C LEU A 88 12.10 -1.64 8.60
N ALA A 89 11.80 -1.29 9.87
CA ALA A 89 10.73 -0.33 10.16
C ALA A 89 10.97 1.01 9.49
N LEU A 90 12.20 1.51 9.51
CA LEU A 90 12.54 2.76 8.85
C LEU A 90 12.40 2.66 7.33
N GLN A 91 12.86 1.57 6.73
CA GLN A 91 12.74 1.34 5.29
C GLN A 91 11.28 1.28 4.85
N VAL A 92 10.46 0.52 5.57
CA VAL A 92 9.02 0.41 5.25
C VAL A 92 8.33 1.76 5.42
N THR A 93 8.65 2.50 6.48
CA THR A 93 8.09 3.83 6.70
C THR A 93 8.41 4.77 5.55
N GLU A 94 9.67 4.81 5.10
CA GLU A 94 10.05 5.65 3.96
C GLU A 94 9.29 5.28 2.69
N GLU A 95 9.16 4.00 2.43
CA GLU A 95 8.45 3.51 1.24
C GLU A 95 6.97 3.87 1.31
N VAL A 96 6.32 3.62 2.44
CA VAL A 96 4.90 3.94 2.60
C VAL A 96 4.68 5.45 2.54
N LEU A 97 5.57 6.25 3.14
CA LEU A 97 5.50 7.71 3.03
C LEU A 97 5.61 8.19 1.58
N SER A 98 6.38 7.50 0.76
CA SER A 98 6.50 7.88 -0.65
C SER A 98 5.19 7.72 -1.42
N PHE A 99 4.27 6.86 -0.95
CA PHE A 99 2.93 6.71 -1.52
C PHE A 99 1.90 7.59 -0.83
N ASN A 100 2.23 8.22 0.30
CA ASN A 100 1.29 8.96 1.14
C ASN A 100 1.06 10.40 0.69
N LYS A 101 1.59 10.79 -0.45
CA LYS A 101 1.62 12.20 -0.89
C LYS A 101 0.23 12.83 -0.98
N TYR A 102 -0.76 12.06 -1.37
CA TYR A 102 -2.13 12.54 -1.57
C TYR A 102 -3.12 11.99 -0.55
N SER A 103 -2.76 10.98 0.20
CA SER A 103 -3.63 10.42 1.25
C SER A 103 -3.50 11.16 2.57
N LYS A 104 -2.38 11.83 2.80
CA LYS A 104 -2.14 12.74 3.94
C LYS A 104 -2.32 12.09 5.31
N LEU A 105 -2.07 10.81 5.42
CA LEU A 105 -2.08 10.11 6.70
C LEU A 105 -0.81 10.44 7.49
N VAL A 106 -0.88 10.40 8.82
CA VAL A 106 0.30 10.51 9.67
C VAL A 106 0.89 9.12 9.87
N ILE A 107 2.14 8.96 9.49
CA ILE A 107 2.85 7.67 9.54
C ILE A 107 4.12 7.85 10.35
N THR A 108 4.30 7.04 11.39
CA THR A 108 5.43 7.14 12.31
C THR A 108 6.04 5.77 12.56
N ALA A 109 7.37 5.68 12.46
CA ALA A 109 8.11 4.51 12.92
C ALA A 109 8.40 4.66 14.43
N ILE A 110 8.27 3.56 15.14
CA ILE A 110 8.55 3.54 16.58
C ILE A 110 9.80 2.73 16.88
#